data_186f3679be4703c54088e9a84ba4161c
#
_entry.id   186f3679be4703c54088e9a84ba4161c
#
_cell.length_a   1.000
_cell.length_b   1.000
_cell.length_c   1.000
_cell.angle_alpha   90.00
_cell.angle_beta   90.00
_cell.angle_gamma   90.00
#
_symmetry.space_group_name_H-M   'P 1'
#
loop_
_entity.id
_entity.type
_entity.pdbx_description
1 polymer ?
#
loop_
_entity_poly.entity_id
_entity_poly.type
_entity_poly.pdbx_seq_one_letter_code
_entity_poly.pdbx_strand_id
1 'polypeptide(L)'
;EIWRSLVGSEMCIRDRVVDDTEKLVERVQNAQKNKEIVSIAYHGNIVDVWESFYENNITVDIGSDQTSLHNPWSGGYYPVGYSFEEANKLIYENPKKFKSEVILSLKRHVEIVNKHVKRGTYFFDYGNAFLLEASKAEADILKKDGSFKYPSYVQDIMGPMCFDYGFGPFRWVCSSCKQEDLDITDTIACEVLEKLALSAPEDTKQQMMDNIQWIKAAKENELVVGSKARILYADSNGRIEIAKAFNKAIKEGKIGPIILGRDHHDVSGTDSPYRETSNIYDGSQFTADMAIQNVIGDSFRGATWVSIHNGGGVGWGEVINGGFGMLIDGSEKSEINIESMLFWDVNNGIARRNWARNKGAINQISRAMQKNPKLKVTLPNLVDDKLIENI
;
A
#
# COMPACT_ATOMS: atom_id res chain seq x y z
N GLU A 1 -22.65 -5.75 11.68
CA GLU A 1 -21.84 -7.00 11.71
C GLU A 1 -20.57 -6.89 10.84
N ILE A 2 -20.67 -6.37 9.61
CA ILE A 2 -19.49 -6.13 8.73
C ILE A 2 -18.50 -5.16 9.40
N TRP A 3 -19.01 -4.15 10.09
CA TRP A 3 -18.20 -3.20 10.84
C TRP A 3 -17.45 -3.88 12.00
N ARG A 4 -18.12 -4.77 12.75
CA ARG A 4 -17.47 -5.57 13.80
C ARG A 4 -16.41 -6.53 13.26
N SER A 5 -16.57 -7.07 12.05
CA SER A 5 -15.57 -7.95 11.45
C SER A 5 -14.34 -7.20 10.88
N LEU A 6 -14.52 -5.95 10.45
CA LEU A 6 -13.41 -5.10 9.98
C LEU A 6 -12.65 -4.43 11.14
N VAL A 7 -13.35 -4.10 12.19
CA VAL A 7 -12.83 -3.40 13.38
C VAL A 7 -12.54 -4.37 14.52
N GLY A 8 -13.11 -5.55 14.49
CA GLY A 8 -12.93 -6.60 15.49
C GLY A 8 -11.76 -7.55 15.23
N SER A 9 -10.90 -7.29 14.24
CA SER A 9 -9.62 -7.97 14.22
C SER A 9 -8.78 -7.41 15.35
N GLU A 10 -8.32 -8.24 16.25
CA GLU A 10 -7.52 -7.91 17.45
C GLU A 10 -6.29 -7.05 17.13
N MET A 11 -5.98 -6.85 15.86
CA MET A 11 -4.84 -6.13 15.35
C MET A 11 -4.96 -4.60 15.42
N CYS A 12 -6.17 -4.06 15.30
CA CYS A 12 -6.34 -2.60 15.17
C CYS A 12 -6.96 -1.95 16.42
N ILE A 13 -7.57 -2.72 17.32
CA ILE A 13 -8.34 -2.15 18.43
C ILE A 13 -8.05 -2.90 19.71
N ARG A 14 -6.97 -2.52 20.36
CA ARG A 14 -6.71 -2.99 21.71
C ARG A 14 -7.56 -2.29 22.74
N ASP A 15 -8.12 -1.12 22.46
CA ASP A 15 -8.71 -0.34 23.51
C ASP A 15 -10.18 -0.07 23.33
N ARG A 16 -10.66 0.79 22.62
CA ARG A 16 -12.08 1.11 22.64
C ARG A 16 -12.54 1.78 21.37
N VAL A 17 -13.72 1.42 20.92
CA VAL A 17 -14.45 2.21 19.96
C VAL A 17 -15.10 3.37 20.70
N VAL A 18 -14.82 4.57 20.24
CA VAL A 18 -15.40 5.81 20.75
C VAL A 18 -16.31 6.38 19.67
N ASP A 19 -17.50 6.77 20.01
CA ASP A 19 -18.53 7.34 19.13
C ASP A 19 -18.86 8.80 19.44
N ASP A 20 -18.10 9.40 20.35
CA ASP A 20 -18.28 10.76 20.85
C ASP A 20 -16.95 11.51 20.81
N THR A 21 -16.94 12.69 20.19
CA THR A 21 -15.73 13.48 20.00
C THR A 21 -15.16 14.05 21.30
N GLU A 22 -16.02 14.40 22.29
CA GLU A 22 -15.54 14.93 23.57
C GLU A 22 -14.82 13.83 24.35
N LYS A 23 -15.39 12.62 24.40
CA LYS A 23 -14.74 11.45 25.00
C LYS A 23 -13.43 11.08 24.29
N LEU A 24 -13.41 11.20 22.97
CA LEU A 24 -12.19 10.96 22.18
C LEU A 24 -11.10 11.97 22.58
N VAL A 25 -11.44 13.25 22.64
CA VAL A 25 -10.51 14.32 23.06
C VAL A 25 -9.97 14.04 24.45
N GLU A 26 -10.83 13.76 25.41
CA GLU A 26 -10.43 13.43 26.79
C GLU A 26 -9.50 12.20 26.82
N ARG A 27 -9.83 11.16 26.07
CA ARG A 27 -9.03 9.92 26.01
C ARG A 27 -7.65 10.17 25.44
N VAL A 28 -7.55 10.96 24.34
CA VAL A 28 -6.28 11.32 23.70
C VAL A 28 -5.43 12.18 24.63
N GLN A 29 -6.01 13.21 25.27
CA GLN A 29 -5.30 14.05 26.21
C GLN A 29 -4.76 13.27 27.41
N ASN A 30 -5.54 12.32 27.93
CA ASN A 30 -5.10 11.43 29.01
C ASN A 30 -3.94 10.54 28.57
N ALA A 31 -4.01 9.97 27.36
CA ALA A 31 -2.93 9.15 26.81
C ALA A 31 -1.63 9.96 26.63
N GLN A 32 -1.73 11.17 26.06
CA GLN A 32 -0.58 12.08 25.89
C GLN A 32 0.04 12.44 27.24
N LYS A 33 -0.78 12.82 28.23
CA LYS A 33 -0.32 13.19 29.57
C LYS A 33 0.41 12.04 30.26
N ASN A 34 -0.10 10.82 30.11
CA ASN A 34 0.44 9.62 30.75
C ASN A 34 1.55 8.94 29.89
N LYS A 35 1.84 9.46 28.69
CA LYS A 35 2.75 8.84 27.71
C LYS A 35 2.36 7.40 27.39
N GLU A 36 1.06 7.16 27.30
CA GLU A 36 0.49 5.86 27.03
C GLU A 36 0.54 5.55 25.52
N ILE A 37 0.95 4.34 25.16
CA ILE A 37 0.88 3.82 23.78
C ILE A 37 -0.46 3.11 23.62
N VAL A 38 -1.34 3.69 22.81
CA VAL A 38 -2.72 3.21 22.68
C VAL A 38 -3.23 3.39 21.25
N SER A 39 -4.01 2.44 20.76
CA SER A 39 -4.81 2.55 19.54
C SER A 39 -6.25 2.89 19.89
N ILE A 40 -6.82 3.91 19.27
CA ILE A 40 -8.19 4.36 19.49
C ILE A 40 -8.92 4.32 18.15
N ALA A 41 -10.06 3.66 18.09
CA ALA A 41 -10.96 3.71 16.96
C ALA A 41 -12.11 4.68 17.24
N TYR A 42 -12.33 5.61 16.34
CA TYR A 42 -13.47 6.51 16.40
C TYR A 42 -14.52 6.10 15.36
N HIS A 43 -15.76 6.01 15.78
CA HIS A 43 -16.89 5.73 14.90
C HIS A 43 -17.69 7.01 14.69
N GLY A 44 -17.37 7.75 13.64
CA GLY A 44 -18.00 9.00 13.28
C GLY A 44 -17.33 9.64 12.08
N ASN A 45 -17.66 10.89 11.80
CA ASN A 45 -17.04 11.61 10.69
C ASN A 45 -15.64 12.09 11.06
N ILE A 46 -14.67 11.85 10.18
CA ILE A 46 -13.28 12.22 10.42
C ILE A 46 -13.07 13.74 10.51
N VAL A 47 -13.89 14.52 9.83
CA VAL A 47 -13.80 15.99 9.87
C VAL A 47 -14.10 16.51 11.28
N ASP A 48 -15.08 15.91 11.96
CA ASP A 48 -15.40 16.27 13.35
C ASP A 48 -14.21 15.98 14.28
N VAL A 49 -13.45 14.92 14.04
CA VAL A 49 -12.23 14.62 14.79
C VAL A 49 -11.15 15.68 14.55
N TRP A 50 -10.86 15.99 13.29
CA TRP A 50 -9.87 17.01 12.94
C TRP A 50 -10.20 18.36 13.56
N GLU A 51 -11.48 18.78 13.51
CA GLU A 51 -11.94 20.04 14.08
C GLU A 51 -11.83 20.04 15.61
N SER A 52 -12.33 18.97 16.27
CA SER A 52 -12.25 18.86 17.73
C SER A 52 -10.81 18.85 18.23
N PHE A 53 -9.90 18.17 17.52
CA PHE A 53 -8.47 18.19 17.88
C PHE A 53 -7.86 19.57 17.71
N TYR A 54 -8.23 20.28 16.65
CA TYR A 54 -7.75 21.65 16.44
C TYR A 54 -8.24 22.61 17.53
N GLU A 55 -9.51 22.56 17.90
CA GLU A 55 -10.14 23.40 18.91
C GLU A 55 -9.59 23.12 20.32
N ASN A 56 -9.29 21.88 20.62
CA ASN A 56 -8.72 21.47 21.90
C ASN A 56 -7.18 21.49 21.95
N ASN A 57 -6.54 22.08 20.93
CA ASN A 57 -5.07 22.20 20.84
C ASN A 57 -4.33 20.84 20.93
N ILE A 58 -4.93 19.77 20.46
CA ILE A 58 -4.28 18.46 20.33
C ILE A 58 -3.35 18.52 19.13
N THR A 59 -2.06 18.23 19.36
CA THR A 59 -1.06 18.13 18.30
C THR A 59 -1.18 16.76 17.64
N VAL A 60 -1.24 16.76 16.31
CA VAL A 60 -1.18 15.58 15.47
C VAL A 60 0.11 15.65 14.69
N ASP A 61 1.03 14.71 14.91
CA ASP A 61 2.33 14.69 14.23
C ASP A 61 2.19 14.24 12.79
N ILE A 62 1.40 13.18 12.53
CA ILE A 62 1.18 12.58 11.23
C ILE A 62 -0.31 12.40 11.00
N GLY A 63 -0.78 12.79 9.82
CA GLY A 63 -2.16 12.60 9.39
C GLY A 63 -2.25 12.04 7.98
N SER A 64 -3.28 11.27 7.73
CA SER A 64 -3.52 10.67 6.42
C SER A 64 -5.01 10.49 6.17
N ASP A 65 -5.45 10.69 4.94
CA ASP A 65 -6.71 10.12 4.47
C ASP A 65 -6.44 8.84 3.70
N GLN A 66 -7.32 7.88 3.85
CA GLN A 66 -7.22 6.62 3.15
C GLN A 66 -8.28 6.51 2.05
N THR A 67 -8.31 5.43 1.38
CA THR A 67 -8.98 5.10 0.12
C THR A 67 -10.52 5.19 0.06
N SER A 68 -11.18 5.72 1.07
CA SER A 68 -12.65 5.89 1.13
C SER A 68 -13.23 6.65 -0.08
N LEU A 69 -12.43 7.51 -0.69
CA LEU A 69 -12.83 8.39 -1.79
C LEU A 69 -12.71 7.77 -3.19
N HIS A 70 -12.44 6.48 -3.33
CA HIS A 70 -12.50 5.81 -4.63
C HIS A 70 -13.90 5.82 -5.24
N ASN A 71 -14.93 5.87 -4.41
CA ASN A 71 -16.32 5.96 -4.84
C ASN A 71 -17.13 6.86 -3.90
N PRO A 72 -16.82 8.16 -3.86
CA PRO A 72 -17.40 9.08 -2.88
C PRO A 72 -18.93 9.24 -3.03
N TRP A 73 -19.45 9.07 -4.26
CA TRP A 73 -20.84 9.33 -4.59
C TRP A 73 -21.79 8.18 -4.25
N SER A 74 -21.27 7.03 -3.89
CA SER A 74 -22.02 5.82 -3.57
C SER A 74 -21.71 5.28 -2.17
N GLY A 75 -21.34 6.17 -1.25
CA GLY A 75 -21.09 5.82 0.15
C GLY A 75 -19.64 5.57 0.51
N GLY A 76 -18.68 5.90 -0.37
CA GLY A 76 -17.27 5.91 -0.04
C GLY A 76 -16.85 7.07 0.85
N TYR A 77 -17.65 8.12 0.93
CA TYR A 77 -17.42 9.27 1.81
C TYR A 77 -18.77 9.78 2.34
N TYR A 78 -18.90 9.91 3.64
CA TYR A 78 -20.14 10.39 4.27
C TYR A 78 -20.05 11.88 4.58
N PRO A 79 -21.10 12.67 4.24
CA PRO A 79 -21.09 14.10 4.48
C PRO A 79 -21.15 14.44 5.97
N VAL A 80 -20.50 15.53 6.35
CA VAL A 80 -20.48 16.04 7.72
C VAL A 80 -21.88 16.50 8.12
N GLY A 81 -22.24 16.23 9.39
CA GLY A 81 -23.55 16.63 9.95
C GLY A 81 -24.70 15.67 9.65
N TYR A 82 -24.41 14.51 9.07
CA TYR A 82 -25.36 13.43 8.84
C TYR A 82 -24.96 12.20 9.65
N SER A 83 -25.93 11.52 10.25
CA SER A 83 -25.71 10.17 10.77
C SER A 83 -25.51 9.19 9.61
N PHE A 84 -24.98 8.00 9.92
CA PHE A 84 -24.80 6.92 8.95
C PHE A 84 -26.13 6.56 8.25
N GLU A 85 -27.21 6.46 9.01
CA GLU A 85 -28.54 6.13 8.52
C GLU A 85 -29.10 7.23 7.63
N GLU A 86 -28.97 8.49 8.04
CA GLU A 86 -29.43 9.65 7.26
C GLU A 86 -28.66 9.77 5.94
N ALA A 87 -27.34 9.59 5.98
CA ALA A 87 -26.51 9.64 4.78
C ALA A 87 -26.86 8.51 3.80
N ASN A 88 -27.03 7.29 4.29
CA ASN A 88 -27.48 6.17 3.46
C ASN A 88 -28.84 6.42 2.83
N LYS A 89 -29.79 6.93 3.61
CA LYS A 89 -31.11 7.30 3.08
C LYS A 89 -31.00 8.37 1.99
N LEU A 90 -30.17 9.38 2.21
CA LEU A 90 -29.96 10.48 1.28
C LEU A 90 -29.37 10.01 -0.07
N ILE A 91 -28.48 9.00 -0.08
CA ILE A 91 -27.92 8.40 -1.29
C ILE A 91 -29.04 7.91 -2.24
N TYR A 92 -30.05 7.26 -1.70
CA TYR A 92 -31.16 6.69 -2.48
C TYR A 92 -32.26 7.69 -2.78
N GLU A 93 -32.64 8.52 -1.82
CA GLU A 93 -33.77 9.44 -1.96
C GLU A 93 -33.41 10.72 -2.74
N ASN A 94 -32.17 11.21 -2.55
CA ASN A 94 -31.73 12.44 -3.22
C ASN A 94 -30.22 12.42 -3.50
N PRO A 95 -29.75 11.63 -4.48
CA PRO A 95 -28.32 11.49 -4.79
C PRO A 95 -27.66 12.82 -5.21
N LYS A 96 -28.42 13.76 -5.78
CA LYS A 96 -27.88 15.08 -6.12
C LYS A 96 -27.55 15.89 -4.88
N LYS A 97 -28.43 15.86 -3.87
CA LYS A 97 -28.18 16.49 -2.59
C LYS A 97 -27.03 15.81 -1.87
N PHE A 98 -26.99 14.46 -1.83
CA PHE A 98 -25.88 13.72 -1.26
C PHE A 98 -24.55 14.19 -1.84
N LYS A 99 -24.44 14.25 -3.18
CA LYS A 99 -23.23 14.71 -3.87
C LYS A 99 -22.84 16.14 -3.47
N SER A 100 -23.80 17.07 -3.39
CA SER A 100 -23.51 18.45 -2.98
C SER A 100 -23.00 18.53 -1.54
N GLU A 101 -23.57 17.75 -0.62
CA GLU A 101 -23.14 17.71 0.78
C GLU A 101 -21.75 17.09 0.93
N VAL A 102 -21.42 16.06 0.13
CA VAL A 102 -20.05 15.49 0.07
C VAL A 102 -19.06 16.54 -0.40
N ILE A 103 -19.37 17.30 -1.46
CA ILE A 103 -18.50 18.37 -1.96
C ILE A 103 -18.23 19.42 -0.88
N LEU A 104 -19.27 19.86 -0.16
CA LEU A 104 -19.12 20.82 0.95
C LEU A 104 -18.26 20.24 2.08
N SER A 105 -18.46 18.96 2.39
CA SER A 105 -17.69 18.28 3.43
C SER A 105 -16.22 18.12 3.05
N LEU A 106 -15.90 17.83 1.79
CA LEU A 106 -14.52 17.79 1.31
C LEU A 106 -13.82 19.14 1.43
N LYS A 107 -14.50 20.26 1.10
CA LYS A 107 -13.94 21.60 1.29
C LYS A 107 -13.62 21.87 2.76
N ARG A 108 -14.54 21.51 3.67
CA ARG A 108 -14.36 21.65 5.13
C ARG A 108 -13.23 20.76 5.65
N HIS A 109 -13.13 19.53 5.14
CA HIS A 109 -12.06 18.60 5.48
C HIS A 109 -10.67 19.18 5.10
N VAL A 110 -10.53 19.65 3.86
CA VAL A 110 -9.29 20.29 3.40
C VAL A 110 -8.94 21.53 4.23
N GLU A 111 -9.93 22.35 4.56
CA GLU A 111 -9.71 23.55 5.36
C GLU A 111 -9.11 23.21 6.74
N ILE A 112 -9.68 22.19 7.43
CA ILE A 112 -9.18 21.81 8.74
C ILE A 112 -7.81 21.14 8.67
N VAL A 113 -7.57 20.28 7.66
CA VAL A 113 -6.24 19.70 7.41
C VAL A 113 -5.21 20.81 7.17
N ASN A 114 -5.52 21.81 6.33
CA ASN A 114 -4.65 22.96 6.10
C ASN A 114 -4.31 23.72 7.41
N LYS A 115 -5.25 23.79 8.36
CA LYS A 115 -5.01 24.41 9.68
C LYS A 115 -4.05 23.58 10.53
N HIS A 116 -4.22 22.27 10.56
CA HIS A 116 -3.31 21.35 11.27
C HIS A 116 -1.89 21.36 10.68
N VAL A 117 -1.76 21.33 9.37
CA VAL A 117 -0.45 21.41 8.69
C VAL A 117 0.27 22.72 9.01
N LYS A 118 -0.43 23.84 9.10
CA LYS A 118 0.17 25.11 9.57
C LYS A 118 0.67 25.04 11.03
N ARG A 119 0.19 24.09 11.83
CA ARG A 119 0.67 23.81 13.20
C ARG A 119 1.78 22.77 13.25
N GLY A 120 2.18 22.19 12.12
CA GLY A 120 3.29 21.25 12.03
C GLY A 120 2.91 19.79 11.73
N THR A 121 1.65 19.47 11.53
CA THR A 121 1.23 18.12 11.11
C THR A 121 1.80 17.79 9.75
N TYR A 122 2.45 16.62 9.61
CA TYR A 122 2.78 16.06 8.30
C TYR A 122 1.56 15.30 7.78
N PHE A 123 0.97 15.79 6.70
CA PHE A 123 -0.19 15.16 6.07
C PHE A 123 0.17 14.57 4.71
N PHE A 124 -0.36 13.39 4.41
CA PHE A 124 -0.26 12.73 3.11
C PHE A 124 -1.58 12.03 2.75
N ASP A 125 -1.86 11.92 1.47
CA ASP A 125 -2.93 11.05 0.98
C ASP A 125 -2.38 9.64 0.75
N TYR A 126 -3.08 8.62 1.21
CA TYR A 126 -2.61 7.25 1.05
C TYR A 126 -2.61 6.78 -0.42
N GLY A 127 -3.57 7.21 -1.24
CA GLY A 127 -3.71 6.70 -2.58
C GLY A 127 -4.21 7.71 -3.64
N ASN A 128 -4.04 9.01 -3.46
CA ASN A 128 -4.46 10.09 -4.35
C ASN A 128 -5.98 10.36 -4.42
N ALA A 129 -6.83 9.52 -3.89
CA ALA A 129 -8.28 9.68 -4.03
C ALA A 129 -8.79 10.94 -3.31
N PHE A 130 -8.26 11.24 -2.12
CA PHE A 130 -8.60 12.46 -1.39
C PHE A 130 -8.13 13.72 -2.14
N LEU A 131 -6.88 13.75 -2.60
CA LEU A 131 -6.33 14.89 -3.33
C LEU A 131 -7.13 15.18 -4.61
N LEU A 132 -7.45 14.14 -5.37
CA LEU A 132 -8.20 14.23 -6.62
C LEU A 132 -9.63 14.73 -6.39
N GLU A 133 -10.36 14.13 -5.46
CA GLU A 133 -11.76 14.50 -5.22
C GLU A 133 -11.87 15.88 -4.54
N ALA A 134 -10.91 16.23 -3.67
CA ALA A 134 -10.80 17.56 -3.09
C ALA A 134 -10.51 18.63 -4.19
N SER A 135 -9.66 18.32 -5.17
CA SER A 135 -9.40 19.19 -6.31
C SER A 135 -10.64 19.37 -7.18
N LYS A 136 -11.35 18.28 -7.50
CA LYS A 136 -12.64 18.35 -8.23
C LYS A 136 -13.71 19.12 -7.47
N ALA A 137 -13.66 19.09 -6.14
CA ALA A 137 -14.53 19.90 -5.28
C ALA A 137 -14.09 21.37 -5.19
N GLU A 138 -13.03 21.78 -5.87
CA GLU A 138 -12.45 23.13 -5.80
C GLU A 138 -12.04 23.54 -4.37
N ALA A 139 -11.57 22.58 -3.57
CA ALA A 139 -10.98 22.85 -2.26
C ALA A 139 -9.56 23.40 -2.40
N ASP A 140 -9.07 24.11 -1.38
CA ASP A 140 -7.73 24.70 -1.36
C ASP A 140 -6.63 23.65 -1.16
N ILE A 141 -6.49 22.72 -2.13
CA ILE A 141 -5.60 21.56 -2.10
C ILE A 141 -4.44 21.69 -3.09
N LEU A 142 -4.48 22.65 -4.00
CA LEU A 142 -3.46 22.86 -5.02
C LEU A 142 -2.51 23.99 -4.65
N LYS A 143 -1.26 23.86 -5.06
CA LYS A 143 -0.25 24.94 -5.08
C LYS A 143 -0.50 25.82 -6.32
N LYS A 144 0.25 26.95 -6.38
CA LYS A 144 0.13 27.91 -7.50
C LYS A 144 0.53 27.33 -8.86
N ASP A 145 1.37 26.32 -8.88
CA ASP A 145 1.83 25.61 -10.07
C ASP A 145 0.88 24.48 -10.52
N GLY A 146 -0.23 24.30 -9.79
CA GLY A 146 -1.22 23.25 -10.07
C GLY A 146 -0.89 21.89 -9.44
N SER A 147 0.26 21.72 -8.81
CA SER A 147 0.58 20.50 -8.07
C SER A 147 -0.17 20.43 -6.73
N PHE A 148 -0.33 19.22 -6.19
CA PHE A 148 -0.94 19.03 -4.88
C PHE A 148 -0.10 19.61 -3.74
N LYS A 149 -0.75 20.12 -2.71
CA LYS A 149 -0.07 20.63 -1.50
C LYS A 149 0.58 19.53 -0.69
N TYR A 150 0.00 18.35 -0.71
CA TYR A 150 0.40 17.19 0.08
C TYR A 150 0.88 16.06 -0.81
N PRO A 151 1.84 15.26 -0.34
CA PRO A 151 2.29 14.09 -1.09
C PRO A 151 1.25 12.97 -1.07
N SER A 152 1.29 12.11 -2.08
CA SER A 152 0.67 10.81 -2.07
C SER A 152 1.63 9.78 -1.50
N TYR A 153 1.15 8.93 -0.58
CA TYR A 153 1.96 7.86 -0.02
C TYR A 153 2.49 6.91 -1.10
N VAL A 154 1.64 6.48 -2.01
CA VAL A 154 2.03 5.52 -3.05
C VAL A 154 2.91 6.14 -4.11
N GLN A 155 2.55 7.33 -4.61
CA GLN A 155 3.28 8.00 -5.69
C GLN A 155 4.58 8.62 -5.23
N ASP A 156 4.52 9.44 -4.16
CA ASP A 156 5.61 10.35 -3.83
C ASP A 156 6.52 9.79 -2.73
N ILE A 157 6.06 8.80 -1.97
CA ILE A 157 6.81 8.17 -0.89
C ILE A 157 7.25 6.77 -1.30
N MET A 158 6.30 5.82 -1.51
CA MET A 158 6.64 4.44 -1.79
C MET A 158 7.24 4.22 -3.17
N GLY A 159 6.80 4.99 -4.18
CA GLY A 159 7.35 4.93 -5.53
C GLY A 159 8.87 5.10 -5.52
N PRO A 160 9.39 6.28 -5.11
CA PRO A 160 10.83 6.55 -5.08
C PRO A 160 11.61 5.73 -4.05
N MET A 161 11.01 5.38 -2.91
CA MET A 161 11.72 4.67 -1.84
C MET A 161 11.78 3.16 -2.06
N CYS A 162 10.74 2.57 -2.64
CA CYS A 162 10.60 1.12 -2.72
C CYS A 162 10.38 0.63 -4.14
N PHE A 163 9.34 1.09 -4.83
CA PHE A 163 8.91 0.49 -6.09
C PHE A 163 9.92 0.65 -7.23
N ASP A 164 10.59 1.79 -7.30
CA ASP A 164 11.63 2.02 -8.31
C ASP A 164 12.83 1.09 -8.13
N TYR A 165 13.08 0.61 -6.91
CA TYR A 165 14.12 -0.36 -6.61
C TYR A 165 13.62 -1.81 -6.63
N GLY A 166 12.37 -2.04 -6.99
CA GLY A 166 11.78 -3.37 -7.06
C GLY A 166 11.27 -3.93 -5.74
N PHE A 167 11.30 -3.14 -4.66
CA PHE A 167 10.73 -3.53 -3.38
C PHE A 167 9.22 -3.28 -3.38
N GLY A 168 8.49 -4.26 -2.91
CA GLY A 168 7.05 -4.18 -2.74
C GLY A 168 6.53 -5.24 -1.80
N PRO A 169 5.25 -5.17 -1.41
CA PRO A 169 4.67 -6.08 -0.45
C PRO A 169 4.76 -7.53 -0.91
N PHE A 170 5.46 -8.32 -0.14
CA PHE A 170 5.56 -9.77 -0.29
C PHE A 170 4.97 -10.43 0.95
N ARG A 171 3.96 -11.26 0.74
CA ARG A 171 3.19 -11.90 1.81
C ARG A 171 3.37 -13.40 1.78
N TRP A 172 3.40 -14.00 2.97
CA TRP A 172 3.22 -15.43 3.11
C TRP A 172 2.24 -15.76 4.22
N VAL A 173 1.53 -16.86 4.03
CA VAL A 173 0.56 -17.41 4.98
C VAL A 173 0.90 -18.86 5.24
N CYS A 174 1.07 -19.23 6.50
CA CYS A 174 1.24 -20.61 6.92
C CYS A 174 -0.12 -21.34 6.88
N SER A 175 -0.32 -22.22 5.92
CA SER A 175 -1.61 -22.92 5.72
C SER A 175 -1.97 -23.87 6.88
N SER A 176 -0.97 -24.27 7.67
CA SER A 176 -1.15 -25.06 8.88
C SER A 176 -1.87 -24.30 10.01
N CYS A 177 -1.91 -22.96 9.94
CA CYS A 177 -2.40 -22.08 11.02
C CYS A 177 -1.64 -22.24 12.35
N LYS A 178 -0.45 -22.84 12.36
CA LYS A 178 0.36 -23.06 13.55
C LYS A 178 1.32 -21.90 13.80
N GLN A 179 1.49 -21.53 15.07
CA GLN A 179 2.46 -20.49 15.45
C GLN A 179 3.89 -20.93 15.18
N GLU A 180 4.19 -22.21 15.40
CA GLU A 180 5.50 -22.79 15.20
C GLU A 180 5.96 -22.64 13.74
N ASP A 181 5.07 -22.85 12.77
CA ASP A 181 5.39 -22.66 11.35
C ASP A 181 5.70 -21.19 11.04
N LEU A 182 4.96 -20.26 11.65
CA LEU A 182 5.23 -18.83 11.49
C LEU A 182 6.58 -18.45 12.09
N ASP A 183 6.92 -18.93 13.28
CA ASP A 183 8.21 -18.65 13.94
C ASP A 183 9.39 -19.20 13.11
N ILE A 184 9.21 -20.37 12.50
CA ILE A 184 10.22 -20.96 11.59
C ILE A 184 10.35 -20.12 10.32
N THR A 185 9.24 -19.70 9.71
CA THR A 185 9.28 -18.86 8.49
C THR A 185 9.89 -17.49 8.78
N ASP A 186 9.62 -16.88 9.92
CA ASP A 186 10.24 -15.63 10.36
C ASP A 186 11.76 -15.77 10.48
N THR A 187 12.23 -16.88 11.09
CA THR A 187 13.65 -17.19 11.22
C THR A 187 14.31 -17.35 9.85
N ILE A 188 13.71 -18.15 8.96
CA ILE A 188 14.23 -18.39 7.60
C ILE A 188 14.30 -17.07 6.82
N ALA A 189 13.25 -16.24 6.89
CA ALA A 189 13.24 -14.96 6.18
C ALA A 189 14.33 -14.02 6.68
N CYS A 190 14.56 -13.93 7.99
CA CYS A 190 15.65 -13.14 8.57
C CYS A 190 17.02 -13.64 8.10
N GLU A 191 17.30 -14.95 8.16
CA GLU A 191 18.57 -15.54 7.72
C GLU A 191 18.85 -15.26 6.25
N VAL A 192 17.84 -15.38 5.39
CA VAL A 192 17.97 -15.06 3.96
C VAL A 192 18.27 -13.59 3.75
N LEU A 193 17.53 -12.69 4.40
CA LEU A 193 17.72 -11.25 4.27
C LEU A 193 19.09 -10.80 4.82
N GLU A 194 19.53 -11.33 5.96
CA GLU A 194 20.86 -11.05 6.52
C GLU A 194 21.97 -11.44 5.53
N LYS A 195 21.84 -12.60 4.91
CA LYS A 195 22.81 -13.06 3.88
C LYS A 195 22.81 -12.17 2.63
N LEU A 196 21.61 -11.76 2.15
CA LEU A 196 21.50 -10.89 0.99
C LEU A 196 22.04 -9.49 1.28
N ALA A 197 21.83 -8.97 2.48
CA ALA A 197 22.29 -7.64 2.90
C ALA A 197 23.82 -7.52 2.91
N LEU A 198 24.57 -8.62 3.06
CA LEU A 198 26.05 -8.60 3.03
C LEU A 198 26.61 -8.13 1.67
N SER A 199 25.92 -8.42 0.58
CA SER A 199 26.34 -8.06 -0.78
C SER A 199 25.40 -7.07 -1.47
N ALA A 200 24.41 -6.56 -0.75
CA ALA A 200 23.45 -5.61 -1.30
C ALA A 200 24.12 -4.25 -1.59
N PRO A 201 23.74 -3.58 -2.68
CA PRO A 201 24.08 -2.19 -2.88
C PRO A 201 23.57 -1.30 -1.74
N GLU A 202 24.26 -0.20 -1.46
CA GLU A 202 23.93 0.69 -0.34
C GLU A 202 22.50 1.26 -0.42
N ASP A 203 22.03 1.56 -1.64
CA ASP A 203 20.70 2.08 -1.91
C ASP A 203 19.55 1.08 -1.66
N THR A 204 19.86 -0.19 -1.43
CA THR A 204 18.86 -1.26 -1.21
C THR A 204 19.04 -1.98 0.12
N LYS A 205 20.22 -1.84 0.73
CA LYS A 205 20.58 -2.55 1.97
C LYS A 205 19.70 -2.17 3.15
N GLN A 206 19.40 -0.89 3.29
CA GLN A 206 18.58 -0.39 4.41
C GLN A 206 17.21 -1.04 4.44
N GLN A 207 16.55 -1.20 3.28
CA GLN A 207 15.24 -1.85 3.21
C GLN A 207 15.27 -3.31 3.70
N MET A 208 16.36 -4.03 3.44
CA MET A 208 16.54 -5.40 3.96
C MET A 208 16.69 -5.41 5.48
N MET A 209 17.46 -4.46 6.02
CA MET A 209 17.65 -4.32 7.48
C MET A 209 16.34 -3.94 8.19
N ASP A 210 15.55 -3.05 7.59
CA ASP A 210 14.24 -2.66 8.11
C ASP A 210 13.27 -3.85 8.15
N ASN A 211 13.27 -4.69 7.11
CA ASN A 211 12.50 -5.93 7.09
C ASN A 211 12.89 -6.90 8.21
N ILE A 212 14.20 -7.07 8.46
CA ILE A 212 14.70 -7.91 9.54
C ILE A 212 14.23 -7.38 10.89
N GLN A 213 14.34 -6.06 11.10
CA GLN A 213 13.87 -5.42 12.33
C GLN A 213 12.36 -5.60 12.50
N TRP A 214 11.59 -5.41 11.42
CA TRP A 214 10.14 -5.61 11.40
C TRP A 214 9.74 -7.02 11.83
N ILE A 215 10.39 -8.05 11.28
CA ILE A 215 10.11 -9.44 11.66
C ILE A 215 10.45 -9.70 13.13
N LYS A 216 11.66 -9.29 13.57
CA LYS A 216 12.12 -9.49 14.95
C LYS A 216 11.24 -8.80 15.98
N ALA A 217 10.73 -7.61 15.66
CA ALA A 217 9.84 -6.85 16.53
C ALA A 217 8.35 -7.29 16.45
N ALA A 218 7.98 -8.12 15.48
CA ALA A 218 6.60 -8.49 15.23
C ALA A 218 5.91 -9.12 16.45
N LYS A 219 6.62 -9.95 17.21
CA LYS A 219 6.09 -10.60 18.41
C LYS A 219 5.93 -9.61 19.56
N GLU A 220 6.90 -8.74 19.78
CA GLU A 220 6.85 -7.73 20.85
C GLU A 220 5.77 -6.68 20.60
N ASN A 221 5.60 -6.30 19.34
CA ASN A 221 4.57 -5.36 18.91
C ASN A 221 3.20 -6.04 18.71
N GLU A 222 3.09 -7.34 19.00
CA GLU A 222 1.87 -8.13 18.84
C GLU A 222 1.20 -7.94 17.46
N LEU A 223 2.01 -7.89 16.41
CA LEU A 223 1.56 -7.73 15.03
C LEU A 223 0.89 -9.03 14.56
N VAL A 224 -0.39 -9.14 14.84
CA VAL A 224 -1.23 -10.30 14.48
C VAL A 224 -2.20 -9.90 13.37
N VAL A 225 -2.28 -10.70 12.33
CA VAL A 225 -3.14 -10.46 11.15
C VAL A 225 -4.30 -11.47 11.09
N GLY A 226 -4.82 -11.92 12.21
CA GLY A 226 -5.91 -12.90 12.25
C GLY A 226 -5.55 -14.30 11.71
N SER A 227 -4.59 -14.40 10.80
CA SER A 227 -3.99 -15.63 10.28
C SER A 227 -2.49 -15.65 10.56
N LYS A 228 -1.87 -16.84 10.52
CA LYS A 228 -0.41 -16.98 10.68
C LYS A 228 0.30 -16.53 9.40
N ALA A 229 0.52 -15.24 9.30
CA ALA A 229 1.01 -14.57 8.10
C ALA A 229 2.04 -13.48 8.43
N ARG A 230 2.86 -13.14 7.44
CA ARG A 230 3.74 -11.97 7.44
C ARG A 230 3.68 -11.22 6.12
N ILE A 231 4.10 -9.98 6.17
CA ILE A 231 4.30 -9.12 5.01
C ILE A 231 5.66 -8.42 5.16
N LEU A 232 6.39 -8.36 4.07
CA LEU A 232 7.64 -7.61 3.94
C LEU A 232 7.59 -6.75 2.69
N TYR A 233 8.53 -5.80 2.59
CA TYR A 233 8.84 -5.13 1.33
C TYR A 233 10.10 -5.75 0.73
N ALA A 234 9.95 -6.75 -0.14
CA ALA A 234 11.04 -7.50 -0.73
C ALA A 234 11.14 -7.29 -2.24
N ASP A 235 12.37 -7.25 -2.75
CA ASP A 235 12.68 -7.21 -4.18
C ASP A 235 12.57 -8.62 -4.82
N SER A 236 12.77 -8.70 -6.12
CA SER A 236 12.71 -9.98 -6.86
C SER A 236 13.61 -11.05 -6.26
N ASN A 237 14.85 -10.70 -5.92
CA ASN A 237 15.81 -11.65 -5.37
C ASN A 237 15.43 -12.09 -3.96
N GLY A 238 15.02 -11.15 -3.10
CA GLY A 238 14.52 -11.44 -1.76
C GLY A 238 13.31 -12.36 -1.76
N ARG A 239 12.32 -12.08 -2.62
CA ARG A 239 11.13 -12.95 -2.76
C ARG A 239 11.48 -14.35 -3.19
N ILE A 240 12.36 -14.51 -4.19
CA ILE A 240 12.76 -15.82 -4.72
C ILE A 240 13.53 -16.62 -3.67
N GLU A 241 14.53 -16.03 -3.05
CA GLU A 241 15.39 -16.75 -2.08
C GLU A 241 14.62 -17.14 -0.81
N ILE A 242 13.77 -16.25 -0.30
CA ILE A 242 12.88 -16.57 0.84
C ILE A 242 11.93 -17.71 0.46
N ALA A 243 11.25 -17.61 -0.68
CA ALA A 243 10.29 -18.63 -1.12
C ALA A 243 10.95 -19.99 -1.37
N LYS A 244 12.17 -20.03 -1.94
CA LYS A 244 12.96 -21.26 -2.09
C LYS A 244 13.32 -21.88 -0.75
N ALA A 245 13.74 -21.05 0.21
CA ALA A 245 14.06 -21.52 1.55
C ALA A 245 12.84 -22.10 2.25
N PHE A 246 11.66 -21.48 2.08
CA PHE A 246 10.40 -22.06 2.55
C PHE A 246 10.08 -23.38 1.86
N ASN A 247 10.19 -23.42 0.52
CA ASN A 247 9.92 -24.65 -0.25
C ASN A 247 10.83 -25.81 0.20
N LYS A 248 12.09 -25.53 0.50
CA LYS A 248 13.03 -26.49 1.08
C LYS A 248 12.59 -26.96 2.48
N ALA A 249 12.18 -26.04 3.35
CA ALA A 249 11.71 -26.37 4.70
C ALA A 249 10.43 -27.23 4.68
N ILE A 250 9.53 -26.98 3.72
CA ILE A 250 8.34 -27.82 3.47
C ILE A 250 8.77 -29.22 3.02
N LYS A 251 9.68 -29.33 2.06
CA LYS A 251 10.20 -30.62 1.57
C LYS A 251 10.87 -31.44 2.68
N GLU A 252 11.51 -30.78 3.62
CA GLU A 252 12.14 -31.39 4.80
C GLU A 252 11.14 -31.71 5.93
N GLY A 253 9.85 -31.39 5.76
CA GLY A 253 8.80 -31.64 6.75
C GLY A 253 8.87 -30.75 7.99
N LYS A 254 9.59 -29.63 7.92
CA LYS A 254 9.75 -28.68 9.06
C LYS A 254 8.52 -27.77 9.24
N ILE A 255 7.88 -27.43 8.14
CA ILE A 255 6.67 -26.57 8.10
C ILE A 255 5.66 -27.16 7.10
N GLY A 256 4.39 -26.78 7.25
CA GLY A 256 3.36 -27.06 6.27
C GLY A 256 3.47 -26.19 5.00
N PRO A 257 2.62 -26.46 3.99
CA PRO A 257 2.56 -25.67 2.76
C PRO A 257 2.35 -24.18 3.05
N ILE A 258 2.94 -23.32 2.21
CA ILE A 258 2.87 -21.86 2.34
C ILE A 258 2.12 -21.27 1.14
N ILE A 259 1.30 -20.28 1.40
CA ILE A 259 0.66 -19.45 0.38
C ILE A 259 1.43 -18.15 0.27
N LEU A 260 2.00 -17.89 -0.90
CA LEU A 260 2.64 -16.63 -1.25
C LEU A 260 1.65 -15.70 -1.95
N GLY A 261 1.83 -14.41 -1.77
CA GLY A 261 1.05 -13.40 -2.46
C GLY A 261 1.70 -12.03 -2.37
N ARG A 262 1.11 -11.06 -3.02
CA ARG A 262 1.45 -9.64 -2.89
C ARG A 262 0.21 -8.79 -2.79
N ASP A 263 0.39 -7.55 -2.41
CA ASP A 263 -0.65 -6.54 -2.54
C ASP A 263 -0.73 -6.03 -3.99
N HIS A 264 -1.85 -5.45 -4.36
CA HIS A 264 -1.96 -4.69 -5.60
C HIS A 264 -1.12 -3.39 -5.56
N HIS A 265 -0.83 -2.86 -4.39
CA HIS A 265 0.19 -1.83 -4.16
C HIS A 265 1.58 -2.45 -4.21
N ASP A 266 2.16 -2.59 -5.38
CA ASP A 266 3.44 -3.25 -5.57
C ASP A 266 4.22 -2.60 -6.72
N VAL A 267 5.48 -2.93 -6.84
CA VAL A 267 6.31 -2.55 -7.99
C VAL A 267 5.71 -3.00 -9.31
N SER A 268 5.14 -4.20 -9.34
CA SER A 268 4.37 -4.76 -10.45
C SER A 268 2.92 -4.28 -10.44
N GLY A 269 2.52 -3.57 -9.42
CA GLY A 269 1.20 -3.02 -9.25
C GLY A 269 0.79 -2.14 -10.42
N THR A 270 -0.47 -2.24 -10.75
CA THR A 270 -1.09 -1.61 -11.89
C THR A 270 -2.38 -0.94 -11.47
N ASP A 271 -2.38 -0.39 -10.26
CA ASP A 271 -3.49 0.40 -9.73
C ASP A 271 -3.54 1.71 -10.52
N SER A 272 -3.84 1.54 -11.80
CA SER A 272 -3.88 2.58 -12.82
C SER A 272 -5.23 3.30 -12.76
N PRO A 273 -5.30 4.64 -12.97
CA PRO A 273 -4.16 5.47 -13.34
C PRO A 273 -3.46 6.21 -12.18
N TYR A 274 -3.99 6.28 -10.99
CA TYR A 274 -3.62 7.31 -10.02
C TYR A 274 -2.83 6.85 -8.79
N ARG A 275 -2.35 5.62 -8.77
CA ARG A 275 -1.64 5.07 -7.62
C ARG A 275 -0.25 4.57 -8.01
N GLU A 276 -0.01 3.26 -8.09
CA GLU A 276 1.32 2.71 -8.38
C GLU A 276 1.86 3.11 -9.75
N THR A 277 0.99 3.51 -10.67
CA THR A 277 1.36 3.96 -12.01
C THR A 277 1.41 5.47 -12.16
N SER A 278 1.07 6.23 -11.15
CA SER A 278 0.96 7.70 -11.23
C SER A 278 2.31 8.40 -11.48
N ASN A 279 3.42 7.79 -11.10
CA ASN A 279 4.76 8.26 -11.42
C ASN A 279 5.33 7.70 -12.74
N ILE A 280 4.48 7.21 -13.63
CA ILE A 280 4.78 6.81 -15.00
C ILE A 280 4.21 7.89 -15.91
N TYR A 281 5.08 8.73 -16.50
CA TYR A 281 4.69 9.99 -17.14
C TYR A 281 4.61 9.92 -18.68
N ASP A 282 4.70 8.74 -19.28
CA ASP A 282 4.68 8.53 -20.74
C ASP A 282 3.26 8.26 -21.29
N GLY A 283 2.23 8.37 -20.47
CA GLY A 283 0.83 8.12 -20.82
C GLY A 283 0.37 6.68 -20.60
N SER A 284 1.29 5.74 -20.39
CA SER A 284 0.92 4.32 -20.18
C SER A 284 0.22 4.05 -18.85
N GLN A 285 0.29 4.98 -17.90
CA GLN A 285 -0.44 4.91 -16.63
C GLN A 285 -1.97 4.85 -16.81
N PHE A 286 -2.49 5.29 -17.96
CA PHE A 286 -3.92 5.27 -18.26
C PHE A 286 -4.40 4.00 -18.97
N THR A 287 -3.51 3.03 -19.20
CA THR A 287 -3.85 1.80 -19.94
C THR A 287 -4.16 0.64 -19.00
N ALA A 288 -5.20 -0.13 -19.32
CA ALA A 288 -5.50 -1.40 -18.66
C ALA A 288 -4.56 -2.53 -19.07
N ASP A 289 -3.88 -2.40 -20.20
CA ASP A 289 -3.05 -3.45 -20.81
C ASP A 289 -1.95 -3.95 -19.88
N MET A 290 -1.39 -3.06 -19.07
CA MET A 290 -0.32 -3.42 -18.13
C MET A 290 -0.81 -4.36 -17.02
N ALA A 291 -1.99 -4.11 -16.46
CA ALA A 291 -2.60 -4.98 -15.46
C ALA A 291 -2.89 -6.36 -16.05
N ILE A 292 -3.45 -6.37 -17.25
CA ILE A 292 -3.77 -7.60 -17.98
C ILE A 292 -2.49 -8.40 -18.30
N GLN A 293 -1.46 -7.73 -18.82
CA GLN A 293 -0.18 -8.36 -19.14
C GLN A 293 0.49 -8.97 -17.91
N ASN A 294 0.49 -8.26 -16.78
CA ASN A 294 1.05 -8.76 -15.54
C ASN A 294 0.34 -10.04 -15.08
N VAL A 295 -0.99 -10.02 -14.99
CA VAL A 295 -1.82 -11.16 -14.56
C VAL A 295 -1.67 -12.36 -15.50
N ILE A 296 -1.65 -12.13 -16.81
CA ILE A 296 -1.41 -13.20 -17.79
C ILE A 296 -0.03 -13.82 -17.58
N GLY A 297 0.99 -12.98 -17.39
CA GLY A 297 2.35 -13.45 -17.15
C GLY A 297 2.50 -14.27 -15.87
N ASP A 298 1.83 -13.90 -14.79
CA ASP A 298 1.78 -14.66 -13.54
C ASP A 298 1.07 -16.01 -13.73
N SER A 299 -0.06 -16.01 -14.47
CA SER A 299 -0.82 -17.23 -14.78
C SER A 299 0.02 -18.25 -15.54
N PHE A 300 0.75 -17.81 -16.58
CA PHE A 300 1.62 -18.70 -17.36
C PHE A 300 2.82 -19.25 -16.60
N ARG A 301 3.20 -18.60 -15.49
CA ARG A 301 4.38 -18.97 -14.69
C ARG A 301 4.07 -19.71 -13.40
N GLY A 302 2.84 -20.13 -13.23
CA GLY A 302 2.45 -21.05 -12.18
C GLY A 302 1.86 -20.40 -10.93
N ALA A 303 1.27 -19.23 -11.04
CA ALA A 303 0.33 -18.74 -10.03
C ALA A 303 -0.78 -19.79 -9.82
N THR A 304 -1.12 -20.06 -8.56
CA THR A 304 -2.22 -20.96 -8.23
C THR A 304 -3.55 -20.33 -8.53
N TRP A 305 -3.66 -19.03 -8.30
CA TRP A 305 -4.78 -18.18 -8.76
C TRP A 305 -4.27 -16.78 -9.07
N VAL A 306 -5.03 -16.09 -9.88
CA VAL A 306 -4.83 -14.67 -10.17
C VAL A 306 -6.15 -13.94 -10.01
N SER A 307 -6.06 -12.64 -9.74
CA SER A 307 -7.21 -11.75 -9.72
C SER A 307 -6.92 -10.53 -10.58
N ILE A 308 -7.95 -10.04 -11.25
CA ILE A 308 -7.97 -8.75 -11.91
C ILE A 308 -9.32 -8.10 -11.62
N HIS A 309 -9.31 -6.87 -11.19
CA HIS A 309 -10.51 -6.12 -10.86
C HIS A 309 -10.28 -4.64 -11.03
N ASN A 310 -11.34 -3.87 -11.14
CA ASN A 310 -11.27 -2.42 -11.14
C ASN A 310 -11.77 -1.82 -9.82
N GLY A 311 -11.32 -0.60 -9.55
CA GLY A 311 -11.49 0.06 -8.25
C GLY A 311 -10.48 -0.42 -7.21
N GLY A 312 -10.24 0.37 -6.20
CA GLY A 312 -9.22 0.17 -5.17
C GLY A 312 -9.45 -1.01 -4.22
N GLY A 313 -9.67 -2.21 -4.76
CA GLY A 313 -9.92 -3.43 -4.00
C GLY A 313 -11.40 -3.71 -3.71
N VAL A 314 -12.30 -2.80 -4.05
CA VAL A 314 -13.75 -2.94 -3.83
C VAL A 314 -14.55 -3.26 -5.10
N GLY A 315 -13.88 -3.34 -6.26
CA GLY A 315 -14.50 -3.66 -7.55
C GLY A 315 -15.28 -2.51 -8.19
N TRP A 316 -15.03 -1.26 -7.81
CA TRP A 316 -15.67 -0.06 -8.33
C TRP A 316 -14.63 0.94 -8.81
N GLY A 317 -15.01 1.77 -9.79
CA GLY A 317 -14.25 2.93 -10.22
C GLY A 317 -13.38 2.70 -11.44
N GLU A 318 -12.51 3.65 -11.72
CA GLU A 318 -11.72 3.74 -12.95
C GLU A 318 -10.39 2.97 -12.86
N VAL A 319 -9.98 2.61 -11.66
CA VAL A 319 -8.69 1.96 -11.39
C VAL A 319 -8.75 0.47 -11.72
N ILE A 320 -7.74 -0.03 -12.43
CA ILE A 320 -7.57 -1.46 -12.70
C ILE A 320 -6.34 -1.96 -11.98
N ASN A 321 -6.50 -3.04 -11.24
CA ASN A 321 -5.41 -3.70 -10.55
C ASN A 321 -5.51 -5.22 -10.60
N GLY A 322 -4.45 -5.90 -10.21
CA GLY A 322 -4.38 -7.35 -10.19
C GLY A 322 -3.46 -7.86 -9.11
N GLY A 323 -3.58 -9.14 -8.84
CA GLY A 323 -2.76 -9.83 -7.88
C GLY A 323 -2.70 -11.31 -8.16
N PHE A 324 -1.89 -12.01 -7.38
CA PHE A 324 -1.77 -13.45 -7.45
C PHE A 324 -1.72 -14.10 -6.07
N GLY A 325 -2.00 -15.39 -6.03
CA GLY A 325 -1.62 -16.29 -4.97
C GLY A 325 -0.89 -17.50 -5.53
N MET A 326 0.16 -17.94 -4.84
CA MET A 326 0.95 -19.11 -5.18
C MET A 326 1.05 -20.04 -3.99
N LEU A 327 0.52 -21.25 -4.11
CA LEU A 327 0.76 -22.31 -3.14
C LEU A 327 2.10 -23.00 -3.45
N ILE A 328 2.96 -23.11 -2.45
CA ILE A 328 4.18 -23.89 -2.49
C ILE A 328 4.08 -25.08 -1.53
N ASP A 329 4.49 -26.25 -1.98
CA ASP A 329 4.24 -27.54 -1.32
C ASP A 329 5.48 -28.41 -1.11
N GLY A 330 6.67 -27.85 -1.33
CA GLY A 330 7.95 -28.57 -1.22
C GLY A 330 8.35 -29.32 -2.51
N SER A 331 7.55 -29.26 -3.57
CA SER A 331 7.83 -29.94 -4.83
C SER A 331 8.88 -29.20 -5.68
N GLU A 332 9.49 -29.92 -6.62
CA GLU A 332 10.36 -29.35 -7.65
C GLU A 332 9.59 -28.39 -8.58
N LYS A 333 8.31 -28.69 -8.83
CA LYS A 333 7.44 -27.80 -9.60
C LYS A 333 7.25 -26.46 -8.92
N SER A 334 7.06 -26.46 -7.59
CA SER A 334 6.99 -25.21 -6.82
C SER A 334 8.25 -24.40 -6.94
N GLU A 335 9.44 -25.04 -6.91
CA GLU A 335 10.72 -24.35 -7.06
C GLU A 335 10.87 -23.66 -8.42
N ILE A 336 10.52 -24.36 -9.52
CA ILE A 336 10.53 -23.79 -10.87
C ILE A 336 9.57 -22.61 -10.99
N ASN A 337 8.38 -22.76 -10.44
CA ASN A 337 7.36 -21.70 -10.47
C ASN A 337 7.80 -20.47 -9.67
N ILE A 338 8.38 -20.64 -8.48
CA ILE A 338 8.95 -19.58 -7.65
C ILE A 338 9.93 -18.73 -8.47
N GLU A 339 10.92 -19.40 -9.10
CA GLU A 339 11.92 -18.68 -9.90
C GLU A 339 11.32 -17.93 -11.07
N SER A 340 10.42 -18.56 -11.80
CA SER A 340 9.86 -17.99 -13.01
C SER A 340 8.86 -16.87 -12.72
N MET A 341 7.92 -17.10 -11.79
CA MET A 341 6.82 -16.17 -11.58
C MET A 341 7.24 -14.94 -10.76
N LEU A 342 7.93 -15.14 -9.63
CA LEU A 342 8.36 -14.01 -8.80
C LEU A 342 9.40 -13.13 -9.51
N PHE A 343 10.22 -13.74 -10.39
CA PHE A 343 11.12 -12.99 -11.25
C PHE A 343 10.35 -12.12 -12.27
N TRP A 344 9.37 -12.71 -12.95
CA TRP A 344 8.54 -12.01 -13.92
C TRP A 344 7.75 -10.87 -13.27
N ASP A 345 7.02 -11.16 -12.23
CA ASP A 345 6.11 -10.21 -11.59
C ASP A 345 6.83 -8.91 -11.22
N VAL A 346 7.94 -9.00 -10.49
CA VAL A 346 8.71 -7.81 -10.07
C VAL A 346 9.39 -7.11 -11.24
N ASN A 347 10.10 -7.85 -12.10
CA ASN A 347 10.88 -7.23 -13.17
C ASN A 347 10.01 -6.62 -14.27
N ASN A 348 8.79 -7.11 -14.47
CA ASN A 348 7.80 -6.46 -15.32
C ASN A 348 7.47 -5.04 -14.85
N GLY A 349 7.27 -4.86 -13.55
CA GLY A 349 7.05 -3.52 -12.97
C GLY A 349 8.27 -2.61 -13.06
N ILE A 350 9.46 -3.14 -12.74
CA ILE A 350 10.72 -2.37 -12.86
C ILE A 350 10.96 -1.95 -14.31
N ALA A 351 10.70 -2.81 -15.31
CA ALA A 351 10.84 -2.49 -16.72
C ALA A 351 9.97 -1.29 -17.13
N ARG A 352 8.71 -1.26 -16.68
CA ARG A 352 7.81 -0.12 -16.97
C ARG A 352 8.30 1.18 -16.34
N ARG A 353 8.74 1.14 -15.09
CA ARG A 353 9.31 2.30 -14.39
C ARG A 353 10.63 2.76 -15.03
N ASN A 354 11.43 1.83 -15.54
CA ASN A 354 12.62 2.14 -16.33
C ASN A 354 12.26 2.90 -17.62
N TRP A 355 11.26 2.44 -18.37
CA TRP A 355 10.82 3.16 -19.57
C TRP A 355 10.24 4.54 -19.27
N ALA A 356 9.64 4.72 -18.10
CA ALA A 356 9.22 6.02 -17.58
C ALA A 356 10.37 6.92 -17.09
N ARG A 357 11.61 6.49 -17.20
CA ARG A 357 12.86 7.20 -16.85
C ARG A 357 13.12 7.35 -15.36
N ASN A 358 12.48 6.55 -14.52
CA ASN A 358 12.74 6.54 -13.09
C ASN A 358 14.16 6.02 -12.84
N LYS A 359 15.01 6.84 -12.22
CA LYS A 359 16.45 6.54 -12.05
C LYS A 359 16.72 5.26 -11.26
N GLY A 360 15.98 5.02 -10.18
CA GLY A 360 16.06 3.80 -9.38
C GLY A 360 15.77 2.56 -10.22
N ALA A 361 14.72 2.61 -11.05
CA ALA A 361 14.31 1.52 -11.91
C ALA A 361 15.32 1.24 -13.06
N ILE A 362 15.91 2.28 -13.66
CA ILE A 362 16.98 2.13 -14.65
C ILE A 362 18.17 1.37 -14.05
N ASN A 363 18.59 1.75 -12.85
CA ASN A 363 19.70 1.10 -12.16
C ASN A 363 19.36 -0.36 -11.82
N GLN A 364 18.14 -0.58 -11.32
CA GLN A 364 17.74 -1.91 -10.88
C GLN A 364 17.54 -2.89 -12.04
N ILE A 365 16.93 -2.46 -13.15
CA ILE A 365 16.78 -3.33 -14.33
C ILE A 365 18.14 -3.64 -14.96
N SER A 366 19.07 -2.69 -14.95
CA SER A 366 20.45 -2.90 -15.42
C SER A 366 21.18 -3.94 -14.58
N ARG A 367 21.04 -3.91 -13.25
CA ARG A 367 21.55 -4.93 -12.33
C ARG A 367 20.91 -6.30 -12.59
N ALA A 368 19.60 -6.33 -12.83
CA ALA A 368 18.89 -7.56 -13.15
C ALA A 368 19.37 -8.20 -14.46
N MET A 369 19.62 -7.40 -15.49
CA MET A 369 20.21 -7.87 -16.77
C MET A 369 21.64 -8.39 -16.62
N GLN A 370 22.43 -7.79 -15.75
CA GLN A 370 23.81 -8.28 -15.45
C GLN A 370 23.76 -9.64 -14.75
N LYS A 371 22.84 -9.83 -13.80
CA LYS A 371 22.68 -11.11 -13.08
C LYS A 371 22.05 -12.20 -13.95
N ASN A 372 21.13 -11.82 -14.83
CA ASN A 372 20.44 -12.77 -15.72
C ASN A 372 20.66 -12.36 -17.18
N PRO A 373 21.64 -12.92 -17.90
CA PRO A 373 21.94 -12.59 -19.30
C PRO A 373 20.79 -12.88 -20.29
N LYS A 374 19.79 -13.67 -19.90
CA LYS A 374 18.60 -13.94 -20.70
C LYS A 374 17.59 -12.81 -20.63
N LEU A 375 17.63 -11.98 -19.58
CA LEU A 375 16.79 -10.79 -19.48
C LEU A 375 17.31 -9.73 -20.43
N LYS A 376 16.46 -9.24 -21.33
CA LYS A 376 16.77 -8.15 -22.25
C LYS A 376 15.67 -7.12 -22.19
N VAL A 377 15.97 -5.98 -21.59
CA VAL A 377 15.08 -4.83 -21.50
C VAL A 377 15.80 -3.63 -22.12
N THR A 378 15.12 -2.92 -23.00
CA THR A 378 15.64 -1.66 -23.56
C THR A 378 15.70 -0.59 -22.46
N LEU A 379 16.81 0.14 -22.43
CA LEU A 379 16.94 1.30 -21.57
C LEU A 379 16.49 2.55 -22.34
N PRO A 380 15.88 3.54 -21.66
CA PRO A 380 15.48 4.78 -22.31
C PRO A 380 16.71 5.61 -22.67
N ASN A 381 16.61 6.36 -23.76
CA ASN A 381 17.56 7.43 -24.04
C ASN A 381 17.26 8.58 -23.08
N LEU A 382 18.25 8.94 -22.27
CA LEU A 382 18.15 10.08 -21.37
C LEU A 382 18.48 11.34 -22.18
N VAL A 383 17.56 12.29 -22.20
CA VAL A 383 17.76 13.62 -22.79
C VAL A 383 18.01 14.60 -21.63
N ASP A 384 18.88 15.60 -21.87
CA ASP A 384 19.11 16.65 -20.89
C ASP A 384 17.79 17.41 -20.65
N ASP A 385 17.39 17.53 -19.37
CA ASP A 385 16.15 18.20 -18.97
C ASP A 385 16.05 19.63 -19.54
N LYS A 386 17.19 20.33 -19.64
CA LYS A 386 17.25 21.66 -20.24
C LYS A 386 16.88 21.72 -21.73
N LEU A 387 16.99 20.60 -22.46
CA LEU A 387 16.53 20.52 -23.84
C LEU A 387 15.02 20.36 -23.92
N ILE A 388 14.42 19.69 -22.92
CA ILE A 388 12.98 19.46 -22.85
C ILE A 388 12.24 20.73 -22.42
N GLU A 389 12.82 21.52 -21.51
CA GLU A 389 12.24 22.79 -21.05
C GLU A 389 12.14 23.86 -22.14
N ASN A 390 12.83 23.68 -23.26
CA ASN A 390 12.85 24.61 -24.38
C ASN A 390 12.01 24.17 -25.60
N ILE A 391 11.25 23.08 -25.49
CA ILE A 391 10.29 22.60 -26.48
C ILE A 391 8.87 22.93 -26.05
#